data_26e2bc7b80c807117b5de2fc31573fe7
#
_entry.id   26e2bc7b80c807117b5de2fc31573fe7
#
_cell.length_a   1.000
_cell.length_b   1.000
_cell.length_c   1.000
_cell.angle_alpha   90.00
_cell.angle_beta   90.00
_cell.angle_gamma   90.00
#
_symmetry.space_group_name_H-M   'P 1'
#
loop_
_entity.id
_entity.type
_entity.pdbx_description
1 polymer ?
#
loop_
_entity_poly.entity_id
_entity_poly.type
_entity_poly.pdbx_seq_one_letter_code
_entity_poly.pdbx_strand_id
1 'polypeptide(L)'
;LAEQLSHSHIYRGEISHRRFHPKAHSFAYQLFMLALDVDEMEAKQCPKSIFGFSWFNLLRFEEKDYLKGEPESLKQRIKNKVIALSDCEDGMAEVSRITMLVQVRCLGLYFSPANFYFCYDANENCTQVLVEVSNTPWNERHYYLVPIEQNNNDDNSATHVTNKNFHVSPFMNLNMHYQWLFKPPMSNSDKLFIRIENHCNGDNKDDDNKADNKQKVFDATMTLSKKPFTSKAFWQLWCNLPAMTLKILLGIYWQALKLLIKRIPFFGYQKSQPTEPK
;
A
#
# COMPACT_ATOMS: atom_id res chain seq x y z
N LEU A 1 6.61 -20.02 26.87
CA LEU A 1 7.08 -18.73 26.43
C LEU A 1 6.73 -18.65 24.94
N ALA A 2 5.69 -17.86 24.59
CA ALA A 2 5.43 -17.57 23.19
C ALA A 2 6.61 -16.75 22.68
N GLU A 3 7.35 -17.27 21.73
CA GLU A 3 8.40 -16.56 21.01
C GLU A 3 7.79 -15.27 20.45
N GLN A 4 8.25 -14.14 20.91
CA GLN A 4 7.79 -12.85 20.43
C GLN A 4 8.36 -12.71 19.02
N LEU A 5 7.51 -12.73 18.02
CA LEU A 5 7.92 -12.49 16.63
C LEU A 5 8.64 -11.14 16.57
N SER A 6 9.88 -11.14 16.09
CA SER A 6 10.78 -9.99 16.20
C SER A 6 10.46 -8.89 15.22
N HIS A 7 9.92 -9.23 14.05
CA HIS A 7 9.74 -8.30 12.92
C HIS A 7 8.27 -8.06 12.53
N SER A 8 7.35 -8.99 12.86
CA SER A 8 5.92 -8.79 12.58
C SER A 8 5.22 -7.92 13.61
N HIS A 9 4.38 -7.00 13.16
CA HIS A 9 3.68 -6.05 14.03
C HIS A 9 2.27 -5.76 13.50
N ILE A 10 1.39 -5.31 14.41
CA ILE A 10 0.10 -4.72 14.05
C ILE A 10 0.29 -3.21 13.92
N TYR A 11 -0.25 -2.61 12.87
CA TYR A 11 -0.33 -1.17 12.70
C TYR A 11 -1.79 -0.74 12.70
N ARG A 12 -2.16 0.20 13.57
CA ARG A 12 -3.52 0.74 13.69
C ARG A 12 -3.50 2.25 13.61
N GLY A 13 -4.46 2.83 12.89
CA GLY A 13 -4.60 4.27 12.78
C GLY A 13 -5.66 4.68 11.79
N GLU A 14 -5.41 5.74 11.06
CA GLU A 14 -6.37 6.36 10.16
C GLU A 14 -5.80 6.45 8.75
N ILE A 15 -6.69 6.28 7.78
CA ILE A 15 -6.47 6.70 6.39
C ILE A 15 -7.46 7.81 6.05
N SER A 16 -6.95 8.90 5.47
CA SER A 16 -7.74 10.01 4.95
C SER A 16 -7.56 10.11 3.43
N HIS A 17 -8.65 10.46 2.76
CA HIS A 17 -8.68 10.69 1.32
C HIS A 17 -9.23 12.08 1.08
N ARG A 18 -8.52 12.90 0.29
CA ARG A 18 -8.94 14.26 -0.04
C ARG A 18 -8.85 14.46 -1.54
N ARG A 19 -9.98 14.77 -2.15
CA ARG A 19 -10.07 15.24 -3.52
C ARG A 19 -10.22 16.75 -3.51
N PHE A 20 -9.44 17.43 -4.34
CA PHE A 20 -9.45 18.88 -4.49
C PHE A 20 -10.20 19.30 -5.76
N HIS A 21 -10.01 18.55 -6.85
CA HIS A 21 -10.57 18.85 -8.16
C HIS A 21 -11.26 17.63 -8.78
N PRO A 22 -12.30 17.83 -9.66
CA PRO A 22 -13.00 19.07 -9.99
C PRO A 22 -13.94 19.57 -8.87
N LYS A 23 -14.28 18.73 -7.89
CA LYS A 23 -15.10 19.08 -6.72
C LYS A 23 -14.45 18.51 -5.47
N ALA A 24 -14.40 19.34 -4.43
CA ALA A 24 -13.87 18.95 -3.15
C ALA A 24 -14.69 17.81 -2.53
N HIS A 25 -14.00 16.78 -2.05
CA HIS A 25 -14.57 15.66 -1.33
C HIS A 25 -13.51 15.00 -0.45
N SER A 26 -13.81 14.88 0.84
CA SER A 26 -12.90 14.25 1.80
C SER A 26 -13.63 13.26 2.69
N PHE A 27 -12.93 12.25 3.12
CA PHE A 27 -13.37 11.30 4.14
C PHE A 27 -12.16 10.64 4.80
N ALA A 28 -12.35 10.17 6.02
CA ALA A 28 -11.36 9.40 6.76
C ALA A 28 -12.03 8.24 7.48
N TYR A 29 -11.28 7.19 7.73
CA TYR A 29 -11.73 6.05 8.53
C TYR A 29 -10.58 5.35 9.24
N GLN A 30 -10.92 4.71 10.36
CA GLN A 30 -9.98 3.90 11.13
C GLN A 30 -9.77 2.57 10.48
N LEU A 31 -8.52 2.14 10.41
CA LEU A 31 -8.15 0.80 9.92
C LEU A 31 -6.99 0.22 10.72
N PHE A 32 -6.75 -1.04 10.49
CA PHE A 32 -5.47 -1.66 10.82
C PHE A 32 -4.87 -2.33 9.59
N MET A 33 -3.56 -2.47 9.58
CA MET A 33 -2.81 -3.29 8.65
C MET A 33 -1.82 -4.15 9.44
N LEU A 34 -1.41 -5.26 8.88
CA LEU A 34 -0.39 -6.10 9.49
C LEU A 34 0.93 -5.87 8.75
N ALA A 35 1.96 -5.50 9.48
CA ALA A 35 3.33 -5.54 9.00
C ALA A 35 3.86 -6.94 9.32
N LEU A 36 3.92 -7.79 8.31
CA LEU A 36 4.29 -9.19 8.41
C LEU A 36 5.68 -9.38 7.81
N ASP A 37 6.58 -9.98 8.55
CA ASP A 37 7.83 -10.45 8.01
C ASP A 37 7.56 -11.68 7.13
N VAL A 38 8.10 -11.68 5.90
CA VAL A 38 7.79 -12.72 4.91
C VAL A 38 8.37 -14.05 5.34
N ASP A 39 9.58 -14.08 5.92
CA ASP A 39 10.23 -15.31 6.39
C ASP A 39 9.46 -15.93 7.57
N GLU A 40 8.96 -15.09 8.51
CA GLU A 40 8.10 -15.55 9.60
C GLU A 40 6.78 -16.15 9.08
N MET A 41 6.20 -15.57 8.03
CA MET A 41 4.95 -16.05 7.42
C MET A 41 5.15 -17.36 6.62
N GLU A 42 6.23 -17.48 5.86
CA GLU A 42 6.60 -18.74 5.16
C GLU A 42 6.88 -19.86 6.17
N ALA A 43 7.51 -19.55 7.30
CA ALA A 43 7.71 -20.48 8.43
C ALA A 43 6.44 -20.75 9.25
N LYS A 44 5.30 -20.12 8.90
CA LYS A 44 4.01 -20.19 9.60
C LYS A 44 4.09 -19.83 11.08
N GLN A 45 4.94 -18.90 11.42
CA GLN A 45 5.08 -18.39 12.79
C GLN A 45 3.98 -17.37 13.08
N CYS A 46 3.19 -17.62 14.10
CA CYS A 46 2.20 -16.67 14.60
C CYS A 46 1.81 -16.97 16.05
N PRO A 47 1.34 -15.96 16.82
CA PRO A 47 0.81 -16.20 18.16
C PRO A 47 -0.50 -16.99 18.07
N LYS A 48 -0.75 -17.87 19.05
CA LYS A 48 -2.03 -18.57 19.16
C LYS A 48 -3.16 -17.57 19.42
N SER A 49 -3.89 -17.19 18.37
CA SER A 49 -4.92 -16.14 18.43
C SER A 49 -5.99 -16.34 17.35
N ILE A 50 -6.80 -15.30 17.14
CA ILE A 50 -7.75 -15.23 16.00
C ILE A 50 -7.03 -15.05 14.66
N PHE A 51 -5.74 -14.68 14.66
CA PHE A 51 -4.89 -14.64 13.46
C PHE A 51 -4.22 -15.99 13.26
N GLY A 52 -4.11 -16.44 12.02
CA GLY A 52 -3.41 -17.67 11.67
C GLY A 52 -3.55 -18.04 10.19
N PHE A 53 -3.26 -19.30 9.87
CA PHE A 53 -3.19 -19.84 8.51
C PHE A 53 -4.36 -20.77 8.17
N SER A 54 -5.14 -21.19 9.17
CA SER A 54 -6.23 -22.15 9.00
C SER A 54 -7.52 -21.47 8.55
N TRP A 55 -8.38 -22.22 7.84
CA TRP A 55 -9.63 -21.71 7.27
C TRP A 55 -10.60 -21.13 8.31
N PHE A 56 -10.53 -21.58 9.56
CA PHE A 56 -11.39 -21.14 10.67
C PHE A 56 -10.88 -19.90 11.41
N ASN A 57 -9.66 -19.41 11.10
CA ASN A 57 -9.17 -18.20 11.73
C ASN A 57 -9.98 -16.98 11.25
N LEU A 58 -10.39 -16.12 12.20
CA LEU A 58 -11.13 -14.90 11.91
C LEU A 58 -10.32 -13.92 11.06
N LEU A 59 -9.01 -13.83 11.35
CA LEU A 59 -8.02 -13.14 10.55
C LEU A 59 -7.06 -14.19 9.98
N ARG A 60 -7.01 -14.33 8.65
CA ARG A 60 -6.24 -15.38 8.01
C ARG A 60 -5.25 -14.83 6.98
N PHE A 61 -4.00 -15.20 7.15
CA PHE A 61 -3.01 -15.03 6.11
C PHE A 61 -3.15 -16.14 5.06
N GLU A 62 -3.18 -15.75 3.81
CA GLU A 62 -3.23 -16.67 2.67
C GLU A 62 -2.28 -16.16 1.61
N GLU A 63 -1.17 -16.84 1.42
CA GLU A 63 -0.07 -16.42 0.55
C GLU A 63 -0.50 -16.09 -0.89
N LYS A 64 -1.46 -16.86 -1.43
CA LYS A 64 -2.00 -16.65 -2.78
C LYS A 64 -2.78 -15.35 -2.99
N ASP A 65 -3.06 -14.62 -1.92
CA ASP A 65 -3.74 -13.32 -2.01
C ASP A 65 -2.78 -12.21 -2.47
N TYR A 66 -1.46 -12.42 -2.42
CA TYR A 66 -0.42 -11.43 -2.73
C TYR A 66 0.37 -11.85 -3.99
N LEU A 67 0.77 -10.88 -4.83
CA LEU A 67 1.49 -11.10 -6.09
C LEU A 67 0.98 -12.34 -6.85
N LYS A 68 -0.28 -12.34 -7.22
CA LYS A 68 -0.96 -13.49 -7.83
C LYS A 68 -0.34 -13.91 -9.15
N GLY A 69 -0.36 -15.22 -9.40
CA GLY A 69 -0.08 -15.79 -10.73
C GLY A 69 1.31 -16.38 -10.93
N GLU A 70 2.17 -16.33 -9.91
CA GLU A 70 3.53 -16.88 -9.99
C GLU A 70 3.69 -18.12 -9.09
N PRO A 71 4.41 -19.17 -9.51
CA PRO A 71 4.45 -20.45 -8.79
C PRO A 71 5.43 -20.49 -7.61
N GLU A 72 6.35 -19.52 -7.51
CA GLU A 72 7.39 -19.51 -6.49
C GLU A 72 6.86 -19.10 -5.11
N SER A 73 7.72 -19.19 -4.09
CA SER A 73 7.45 -18.68 -2.75
C SER A 73 7.19 -17.18 -2.78
N LEU A 74 6.45 -16.65 -1.79
CA LEU A 74 6.11 -15.23 -1.73
C LEU A 74 7.35 -14.34 -1.75
N LYS A 75 8.40 -14.72 -1.00
CA LYS A 75 9.67 -13.99 -0.99
C LYS A 75 10.29 -13.89 -2.38
N GLN A 76 10.30 -15.01 -3.12
CA GLN A 76 10.87 -15.04 -4.46
C GLN A 76 10.03 -14.23 -5.45
N ARG A 77 8.69 -14.31 -5.37
CA ARG A 77 7.79 -13.49 -6.22
C ARG A 77 8.01 -12.01 -6.02
N ILE A 78 8.19 -11.56 -4.75
CA ILE A 78 8.47 -10.15 -4.45
C ILE A 78 9.83 -9.75 -5.05
N LYS A 79 10.89 -10.56 -4.84
CA LYS A 79 12.21 -10.29 -5.39
C LYS A 79 12.18 -10.22 -6.92
N ASN A 80 11.57 -11.18 -7.59
CA ASN A 80 11.42 -11.19 -9.05
C ASN A 80 10.69 -9.95 -9.57
N LYS A 81 9.61 -9.52 -8.87
CA LYS A 81 8.87 -8.32 -9.24
C LYS A 81 9.69 -7.04 -9.06
N VAL A 82 10.48 -6.96 -7.99
CA VAL A 82 11.42 -5.86 -7.75
C VAL A 82 12.45 -5.80 -8.88
N ILE A 83 13.08 -6.92 -9.23
CA ILE A 83 14.05 -7.01 -10.35
C ILE A 83 13.41 -6.56 -11.66
N ALA A 84 12.23 -7.08 -11.98
CA ALA A 84 11.52 -6.76 -13.23
C ALA A 84 11.09 -5.28 -13.37
N LEU A 85 11.02 -4.53 -12.26
CA LEU A 85 10.65 -3.11 -12.25
C LEU A 85 11.85 -2.19 -12.02
N SER A 86 13.04 -2.73 -11.78
CA SER A 86 14.26 -1.94 -11.62
C SER A 86 14.83 -1.54 -12.97
N ASP A 87 15.15 -0.27 -13.13
CA ASP A 87 15.76 0.26 -14.36
C ASP A 87 17.27 -0.09 -14.50
N CYS A 88 17.91 -0.68 -13.49
CA CYS A 88 19.33 -0.97 -13.44
C CYS A 88 19.60 -2.42 -13.04
N GLU A 89 20.27 -3.18 -13.91
CA GLU A 89 20.77 -4.52 -13.59
C GLU A 89 21.96 -4.50 -12.60
N ASP A 90 22.74 -3.41 -12.56
CA ASP A 90 24.05 -3.35 -11.89
C ASP A 90 24.09 -2.65 -10.52
N GLY A 91 22.96 -2.26 -9.94
CA GLY A 91 22.96 -1.43 -8.71
C GLY A 91 21.95 -1.82 -7.63
N MET A 92 21.30 -2.95 -7.75
CA MET A 92 20.31 -3.36 -6.75
C MET A 92 21.01 -3.84 -5.47
N ALA A 93 20.78 -3.11 -4.36
CA ALA A 93 21.08 -3.65 -3.05
C ALA A 93 20.39 -5.00 -2.88
N GLU A 94 21.12 -6.04 -2.50
CA GLU A 94 20.57 -7.36 -2.25
C GLU A 94 19.46 -7.27 -1.20
N VAL A 95 18.25 -7.69 -1.56
CA VAL A 95 17.11 -7.70 -0.64
C VAL A 95 17.31 -8.85 0.36
N SER A 96 17.69 -8.51 1.57
CA SER A 96 17.93 -9.44 2.66
C SER A 96 16.61 -9.82 3.35
N ARG A 97 15.81 -8.83 3.77
CA ARG A 97 14.55 -9.00 4.49
C ARG A 97 13.41 -8.25 3.82
N ILE A 98 12.20 -8.78 3.91
CA ILE A 98 10.99 -8.15 3.38
C ILE A 98 9.92 -8.10 4.47
N THR A 99 9.41 -6.90 4.74
CA THR A 99 8.23 -6.69 5.58
C THR A 99 7.06 -6.24 4.71
N MET A 100 5.98 -6.99 4.71
CA MET A 100 4.77 -6.66 3.95
C MET A 100 3.73 -5.97 4.85
N LEU A 101 3.34 -4.75 4.52
CA LEU A 101 2.24 -4.04 5.16
C LEU A 101 0.96 -4.29 4.36
N VAL A 102 0.09 -5.14 4.89
CA VAL A 102 -1.01 -5.73 4.12
C VAL A 102 -2.30 -5.84 4.93
N GLN A 103 -3.42 -5.98 4.20
CA GLN A 103 -4.65 -6.54 4.74
C GLN A 103 -4.60 -8.06 4.62
N VAL A 104 -5.20 -8.76 5.61
CA VAL A 104 -5.40 -10.21 5.58
C VAL A 104 -6.88 -10.53 5.41
N ARG A 105 -7.21 -11.79 5.12
CA ARG A 105 -8.61 -12.22 5.09
C ARG A 105 -9.28 -11.99 6.43
N CYS A 106 -10.47 -11.41 6.39
CA CYS A 106 -11.33 -11.23 7.56
C CYS A 106 -12.61 -12.00 7.31
N LEU A 107 -12.93 -12.98 8.15
CA LEU A 107 -14.07 -13.90 7.95
C LEU A 107 -14.07 -14.56 6.57
N GLY A 108 -12.89 -14.93 6.06
CA GLY A 108 -12.71 -15.53 4.74
C GLY A 108 -12.68 -14.54 3.57
N LEU A 109 -13.12 -13.29 3.75
CA LEU A 109 -13.11 -12.26 2.71
C LEU A 109 -11.73 -11.59 2.65
N TYR A 110 -11.17 -11.49 1.45
CA TYR A 110 -9.96 -10.73 1.17
C TYR A 110 -10.30 -9.48 0.35
N PHE A 111 -9.84 -8.36 0.83
CA PHE A 111 -9.87 -7.10 0.08
C PHE A 111 -8.74 -6.18 0.57
N SER A 112 -7.86 -5.78 -0.35
CA SER A 112 -6.81 -4.80 -0.08
C SER A 112 -6.66 -3.88 -1.28
N PRO A 113 -6.96 -2.58 -1.14
CA PRO A 113 -6.75 -1.61 -2.23
C PRO A 113 -5.27 -1.35 -2.50
N ALA A 114 -4.41 -1.49 -1.51
CA ALA A 114 -2.97 -1.36 -1.64
C ALA A 114 -2.23 -2.24 -0.63
N ASN A 115 -1.17 -2.90 -1.08
CA ASN A 115 -0.20 -3.61 -0.26
C ASN A 115 1.18 -2.98 -0.50
N PHE A 116 2.00 -2.92 0.55
CA PHE A 116 3.34 -2.34 0.50
C PHE A 116 4.35 -3.38 0.98
N TYR A 117 5.38 -3.62 0.19
CA TYR A 117 6.44 -4.56 0.50
C TYR A 117 7.72 -3.76 0.69
N PHE A 118 8.12 -3.55 1.95
CA PHE A 118 9.33 -2.84 2.33
C PHE A 118 10.51 -3.80 2.23
N CYS A 119 11.47 -3.47 1.37
CA CYS A 119 12.65 -4.28 1.12
C CYS A 119 13.84 -3.68 1.87
N TYR A 120 14.50 -4.51 2.65
CA TYR A 120 15.64 -4.10 3.49
C TYR A 120 16.92 -4.78 3.02
N ASP A 121 18.03 -4.05 3.12
CA ASP A 121 19.39 -4.56 2.89
C ASP A 121 19.88 -5.38 4.11
N ALA A 122 21.15 -5.85 4.04
CA ALA A 122 21.77 -6.60 5.14
C ALA A 122 22.04 -5.74 6.40
N ASN A 123 21.99 -4.41 6.28
CA ASN A 123 22.17 -3.47 7.39
C ASN A 123 20.83 -3.00 7.98
N GLU A 124 19.72 -3.67 7.65
CA GLU A 124 18.36 -3.31 8.08
C GLU A 124 17.88 -1.93 7.58
N ASN A 125 18.48 -1.37 6.54
CA ASN A 125 18.00 -0.16 5.90
C ASN A 125 16.93 -0.50 4.86
N CYS A 126 15.79 0.20 4.90
CA CYS A 126 14.80 0.10 3.84
C CYS A 126 15.32 0.82 2.59
N THR A 127 15.58 0.06 1.53
CA THR A 127 16.14 0.60 0.26
C THR A 127 15.08 0.92 -0.77
N GLN A 128 13.95 0.21 -0.74
CA GLN A 128 12.88 0.37 -1.70
C GLN A 128 11.56 -0.20 -1.20
N VAL A 129 10.46 0.26 -1.78
CA VAL A 129 9.10 -0.24 -1.50
C VAL A 129 8.47 -0.68 -2.80
N LEU A 130 8.13 -1.97 -2.91
CA LEU A 130 7.24 -2.44 -3.96
C LEU A 130 5.79 -2.19 -3.51
N VAL A 131 5.02 -1.47 -4.31
CA VAL A 131 3.62 -1.13 -4.04
C VAL A 131 2.73 -1.89 -5.00
N GLU A 132 1.84 -2.73 -4.47
CA GLU A 132 0.80 -3.42 -5.23
C GLU A 132 -0.51 -2.67 -5.06
N VAL A 133 -1.07 -2.11 -6.12
CA VAL A 133 -2.34 -1.37 -6.11
C VAL A 133 -3.40 -2.17 -6.84
N SER A 134 -4.57 -2.32 -6.22
CA SER A 134 -5.73 -2.99 -6.82
C SER A 134 -6.82 -1.99 -7.16
N ASN A 135 -7.41 -2.13 -8.35
CA ASN A 135 -8.57 -1.32 -8.71
C ASN A 135 -9.90 -1.98 -8.33
N THR A 136 -10.91 -1.15 -8.10
CA THR A 136 -12.28 -1.59 -7.80
C THR A 136 -13.22 -0.94 -8.83
N PRO A 137 -14.10 -1.72 -9.48
CA PRO A 137 -14.52 -3.11 -9.21
C PRO A 137 -13.75 -4.19 -10.00
N TRP A 138 -12.81 -3.86 -10.88
CA TRP A 138 -12.24 -4.80 -11.88
C TRP A 138 -11.26 -5.81 -11.26
N ASN A 139 -10.75 -5.53 -10.03
CA ASN A 139 -9.80 -6.41 -9.31
C ASN A 139 -8.50 -6.70 -10.09
N GLU A 140 -8.09 -5.77 -10.93
CA GLU A 140 -6.79 -5.79 -11.58
C GLU A 140 -5.73 -5.22 -10.66
N ARG A 141 -4.49 -5.59 -10.86
CA ARG A 141 -3.34 -5.19 -10.04
C ARG A 141 -2.27 -4.53 -10.88
N HIS A 142 -1.65 -3.53 -10.30
CA HIS A 142 -0.50 -2.86 -10.87
C HIS A 142 0.56 -2.66 -9.78
N TYR A 143 1.81 -2.63 -10.22
CA TYR A 143 2.95 -2.58 -9.31
C TYR A 143 3.78 -1.35 -9.60
N TYR A 144 4.21 -0.67 -8.55
CA TYR A 144 5.15 0.44 -8.59
C TYR A 144 6.35 0.11 -7.70
N LEU A 145 7.55 0.37 -8.20
CA LEU A 145 8.76 0.30 -7.39
C LEU A 145 9.17 1.73 -7.01
N VAL A 146 9.31 1.96 -5.72
CA VAL A 146 9.64 3.28 -5.16
C VAL A 146 10.94 3.16 -4.39
N PRO A 147 12.06 3.72 -4.90
CA PRO A 147 13.31 3.75 -4.17
C PRO A 147 13.18 4.65 -2.92
N ILE A 148 13.87 4.27 -1.85
CA ILE A 148 13.96 5.03 -0.61
C ILE A 148 15.36 5.60 -0.53
N GLU A 149 15.51 6.87 -0.82
CA GLU A 149 16.78 7.57 -0.65
C GLU A 149 17.03 7.85 0.84
N GLN A 150 18.17 7.43 1.35
CA GLN A 150 18.58 7.76 2.71
C GLN A 150 19.12 9.20 2.71
N ASN A 151 18.25 10.16 2.97
CA ASN A 151 18.71 11.52 3.26
C ASN A 151 19.26 11.56 4.69
N ASN A 152 20.51 12.04 4.83
CA ASN A 152 21.20 12.23 6.12
C ASN A 152 20.57 13.31 7.03
N ASN A 153 19.40 13.84 6.67
CA ASN A 153 18.64 14.74 7.51
C ASN A 153 17.70 13.92 8.40
N ASP A 154 17.50 14.34 9.65
CA ASP A 154 16.70 13.68 10.70
C ASP A 154 15.26 13.29 10.32
N ASP A 155 14.80 13.65 9.15
CA ASP A 155 13.48 13.32 8.62
C ASP A 155 13.62 12.17 7.60
N ASN A 156 13.64 10.91 8.08
CA ASN A 156 13.70 9.66 7.28
C ASN A 156 12.48 9.51 6.35
N SER A 157 12.12 10.57 5.64
CA SER A 157 11.03 10.58 4.66
C SER A 157 11.60 10.57 3.24
N ALA A 158 11.22 9.56 2.47
CA ALA A 158 11.57 9.49 1.05
C ALA A 158 10.41 10.00 0.20
N THR A 159 10.72 10.91 -0.72
CA THR A 159 9.77 11.41 -1.71
C THR A 159 10.20 10.94 -3.10
N HIS A 160 9.30 10.30 -3.82
CA HIS A 160 9.56 9.81 -5.17
C HIS A 160 8.37 10.08 -6.09
N VAL A 161 8.63 10.37 -7.38
CA VAL A 161 7.62 10.67 -8.39
C VAL A 161 7.56 9.55 -9.42
N THR A 162 6.37 9.00 -9.66
CA THR A 162 6.14 8.00 -10.69
C THR A 162 4.98 8.39 -11.61
N ASN A 163 5.06 8.04 -12.88
CA ASN A 163 3.93 8.23 -13.80
C ASN A 163 2.76 7.33 -13.41
N LYS A 164 1.54 7.86 -13.55
CA LYS A 164 0.33 7.09 -13.30
C LYS A 164 -0.03 6.24 -14.51
N ASN A 165 0.40 4.99 -14.51
CA ASN A 165 0.18 4.04 -15.62
C ASN A 165 -1.04 3.14 -15.42
N PHE A 166 -1.75 3.26 -14.27
CA PHE A 166 -2.84 2.38 -13.91
C PHE A 166 -4.11 3.12 -13.46
N HIS A 167 -5.27 2.64 -13.92
CA HIS A 167 -6.57 3.22 -13.63
C HIS A 167 -7.14 2.66 -12.32
N VAL A 168 -6.71 3.22 -11.19
CA VAL A 168 -7.11 2.77 -9.84
C VAL A 168 -8.58 3.06 -9.55
N SER A 169 -9.11 4.17 -10.05
CA SER A 169 -10.48 4.60 -9.79
C SER A 169 -11.12 5.18 -11.04
N PRO A 170 -12.37 4.82 -11.36
CA PRO A 170 -13.08 5.36 -12.52
C PRO A 170 -13.36 6.86 -12.45
N PHE A 171 -13.07 7.50 -11.32
CA PHE A 171 -13.24 8.94 -11.12
C PHE A 171 -11.94 9.74 -11.28
N MET A 172 -10.86 9.12 -11.81
CA MET A 172 -9.57 9.77 -12.03
C MET A 172 -9.01 9.46 -13.41
N ASN A 173 -8.43 10.48 -14.09
CA ASN A 173 -7.76 10.33 -15.37
C ASN A 173 -6.40 9.63 -15.21
N LEU A 174 -5.84 9.10 -16.33
CA LEU A 174 -4.49 8.55 -16.41
C LEU A 174 -3.41 9.63 -16.61
N ASN A 175 -3.72 10.77 -17.24
CA ASN A 175 -2.75 11.85 -17.49
C ASN A 175 -2.37 12.58 -16.19
N MET A 176 -1.74 11.87 -15.29
CA MET A 176 -1.32 12.31 -13.95
C MET A 176 -0.03 11.62 -13.55
N HIS A 177 0.61 12.10 -12.49
CA HIS A 177 1.69 11.41 -11.82
C HIS A 177 1.42 11.27 -10.32
N TYR A 178 1.99 10.23 -9.71
CA TYR A 178 1.98 10.01 -8.27
C TYR A 178 3.24 10.61 -7.65
N GLN A 179 3.06 11.32 -6.56
CA GLN A 179 4.13 11.66 -5.63
C GLN A 179 3.95 10.81 -4.37
N TRP A 180 4.94 9.98 -4.10
CA TRP A 180 4.98 9.10 -2.95
C TRP A 180 5.78 9.72 -1.83
N LEU A 181 5.29 9.60 -0.61
CA LEU A 181 6.02 9.97 0.60
C LEU A 181 5.90 8.84 1.61
N PHE A 182 7.01 8.22 1.96
CA PHE A 182 7.08 7.13 2.91
C PHE A 182 7.92 7.51 4.13
N LYS A 183 7.43 7.12 5.33
CA LYS A 183 8.24 6.88 6.52
C LYS A 183 8.09 5.39 6.83
N PRO A 184 9.05 4.54 6.41
CA PRO A 184 8.94 3.09 6.52
C PRO A 184 8.89 2.62 7.98
N PRO A 185 8.44 1.37 8.23
CA PRO A 185 8.52 0.77 9.56
C PRO A 185 9.99 0.61 9.95
N MET A 186 10.39 1.29 11.00
CA MET A 186 11.73 1.17 11.59
C MET A 186 11.65 0.56 12.97
N SER A 187 12.71 -0.12 13.41
CA SER A 187 12.77 -0.74 14.75
C SER A 187 12.60 0.27 15.88
N ASN A 188 13.07 1.49 15.70
CA ASN A 188 13.02 2.59 16.67
C ASN A 188 11.83 3.55 16.52
N SER A 189 10.94 3.35 15.53
CA SER A 189 9.76 4.20 15.30
C SER A 189 8.45 3.45 15.51
N ASP A 190 7.61 4.00 16.37
CA ASP A 190 6.24 3.50 16.59
C ASP A 190 5.23 3.99 15.56
N LYS A 191 5.65 4.88 14.66
CA LYS A 191 4.76 5.48 13.65
C LYS A 191 5.18 5.07 12.25
N LEU A 192 4.19 4.76 11.44
CA LEU A 192 4.31 4.55 10.01
C LEU A 192 3.46 5.60 9.30
N PHE A 193 4.03 6.22 8.29
CA PHE A 193 3.36 7.24 7.49
C PHE A 193 3.54 6.94 6.01
N ILE A 194 2.42 6.95 5.27
CA ILE A 194 2.39 6.82 3.82
C ILE A 194 1.47 7.89 3.28
N ARG A 195 1.95 8.68 2.32
CA ARG A 195 1.14 9.63 1.56
C ARG A 195 1.36 9.42 0.07
N ILE A 196 0.25 9.41 -0.65
CA ILE A 196 0.21 9.31 -2.11
C ILE A 196 -0.54 10.54 -2.61
N GLU A 197 0.09 11.36 -3.42
CA GLU A 197 -0.52 12.52 -4.03
C GLU A 197 -0.64 12.32 -5.54
N ASN A 198 -1.78 12.71 -6.11
CA ASN A 198 -2.01 12.75 -7.55
C ASN A 198 -1.95 14.19 -8.04
N HIS A 199 -1.09 14.44 -9.00
CA HIS A 199 -0.93 15.72 -9.66
C HIS A 199 -1.24 15.62 -11.15
N CYS A 200 -1.93 16.61 -11.73
CA CYS A 200 -2.10 16.69 -13.18
C CYS A 200 -0.78 16.98 -13.87
N ASN A 201 -0.56 16.34 -15.02
CA ASN A 201 0.48 16.76 -15.95
C ASN A 201 -0.06 18.02 -16.66
N GLY A 202 0.57 19.19 -16.46
CA GLY A 202 0.11 20.43 -17.06
C GLY A 202 0.18 20.39 -18.59
N ASP A 203 -0.96 20.54 -19.27
CA ASP A 203 -1.06 20.63 -20.74
C ASP A 203 -0.84 22.05 -21.29
N ASN A 204 -0.34 22.99 -20.50
CA ASN A 204 -0.18 24.38 -20.94
C ASN A 204 1.14 24.58 -21.66
N LYS A 205 1.11 24.47 -23.00
CA LYS A 205 2.21 24.83 -23.92
C LYS A 205 2.43 26.35 -24.09
N ASP A 206 1.61 27.21 -23.44
CA ASP A 206 1.56 28.64 -23.77
C ASP A 206 1.97 29.59 -22.63
N ASP A 207 2.61 29.14 -21.58
CA ASP A 207 3.05 30.04 -20.51
C ASP A 207 4.48 29.72 -20.04
N ASP A 208 5.46 30.26 -20.76
CA ASP A 208 6.92 30.10 -20.49
C ASP A 208 7.39 30.68 -19.13
N ASN A 209 6.49 31.18 -18.28
CA ASN A 209 6.84 31.90 -17.04
C ASN A 209 6.23 31.34 -15.75
N LYS A 210 5.66 30.14 -15.72
CA LYS A 210 5.22 29.48 -14.46
C LYS A 210 5.86 28.10 -14.33
N ALA A 211 7.08 28.09 -13.83
CA ALA A 211 7.66 26.91 -13.20
C ALA A 211 6.64 26.36 -12.16
N ASP A 212 6.29 25.08 -12.27
CA ASP A 212 5.70 24.26 -11.22
C ASP A 212 4.20 24.44 -10.87
N ASN A 213 3.32 24.63 -11.84
CA ASN A 213 1.87 24.56 -11.56
C ASN A 213 1.32 23.12 -11.73
N LYS A 214 1.97 22.14 -11.12
CA LYS A 214 1.45 20.77 -10.99
C LYS A 214 0.29 20.78 -10.01
N GLN A 215 -0.94 20.95 -10.52
CA GLN A 215 -2.11 21.05 -9.66
C GLN A 215 -2.40 19.70 -8.97
N LYS A 216 -2.33 19.70 -7.63
CA LYS A 216 -2.71 18.56 -6.81
C LYS A 216 -4.23 18.33 -6.92
N VAL A 217 -4.60 17.13 -7.38
CA VAL A 217 -6.01 16.73 -7.60
C VAL A 217 -6.55 15.91 -6.45
N PHE A 218 -5.70 15.07 -5.88
CA PHE A 218 -6.09 14.11 -4.84
C PHE A 218 -4.91 13.76 -3.95
N ASP A 219 -5.18 13.46 -2.69
CA ASP A 219 -4.23 12.75 -1.83
C ASP A 219 -4.91 11.65 -0.99
N ALA A 220 -4.13 10.62 -0.69
CA ALA A 220 -4.43 9.62 0.32
C ALA A 220 -3.30 9.61 1.34
N THR A 221 -3.63 9.81 2.60
CA THR A 221 -2.65 9.85 3.71
C THR A 221 -3.02 8.81 4.75
N MET A 222 -2.08 7.94 5.07
CA MET A 222 -2.20 6.90 6.07
C MET A 222 -1.21 7.15 7.20
N THR A 223 -1.73 7.26 8.43
CA THR A 223 -0.94 7.43 9.64
C THR A 223 -1.28 6.31 10.61
N LEU A 224 -0.32 5.45 10.87
CA LEU A 224 -0.51 4.25 11.68
C LEU A 224 0.47 4.23 12.85
N SER A 225 0.02 3.65 13.96
CA SER A 225 0.82 3.42 15.16
C SER A 225 1.06 1.93 15.38
N LYS A 226 2.28 1.58 15.71
CA LYS A 226 2.76 0.23 15.97
C LYS A 226 2.11 -0.35 17.24
N LYS A 227 1.74 -1.61 17.18
CA LYS A 227 1.21 -2.41 18.28
C LYS A 227 1.90 -3.78 18.27
N PRO A 228 2.07 -4.42 19.43
CA PRO A 228 2.73 -5.73 19.50
C PRO A 228 1.93 -6.80 18.76
N PHE A 229 2.63 -7.76 18.17
CA PHE A 229 2.05 -8.91 17.45
C PHE A 229 1.70 -10.03 18.42
N THR A 230 0.70 -9.82 19.29
CA THR A 230 0.32 -10.72 20.38
C THR A 230 -1.16 -11.09 20.32
N SER A 231 -1.52 -12.24 20.92
CA SER A 231 -2.91 -12.71 21.02
C SER A 231 -3.84 -11.65 21.63
N LYS A 232 -3.39 -10.99 22.70
CA LYS A 232 -4.15 -9.92 23.37
C LYS A 232 -4.43 -8.75 22.43
N ALA A 233 -3.41 -8.32 21.69
CA ALA A 233 -3.55 -7.21 20.75
C ALA A 233 -4.52 -7.54 19.59
N PHE A 234 -4.49 -8.78 19.08
CA PHE A 234 -5.43 -9.23 18.05
C PHE A 234 -6.88 -9.26 18.57
N TRP A 235 -7.12 -9.73 19.78
CA TRP A 235 -8.46 -9.69 20.37
C TRP A 235 -8.95 -8.26 20.61
N GLN A 236 -8.11 -7.38 21.13
CA GLN A 236 -8.43 -5.95 21.27
C GLN A 236 -8.74 -5.30 19.92
N LEU A 237 -7.97 -5.64 18.88
CA LEU A 237 -8.19 -5.16 17.53
C LEU A 237 -9.55 -5.59 16.98
N TRP A 238 -9.88 -6.88 17.15
CA TRP A 238 -11.16 -7.44 16.72
C TRP A 238 -12.35 -6.78 17.42
N CYS A 239 -12.28 -6.59 18.73
CA CYS A 239 -13.35 -5.93 19.49
C CYS A 239 -13.58 -4.47 19.06
N ASN A 240 -12.50 -3.76 18.69
CA ASN A 240 -12.59 -2.35 18.26
C ASN A 240 -12.98 -2.19 16.78
N LEU A 241 -12.54 -3.10 15.92
CA LEU A 241 -12.73 -3.02 14.47
C LEU A 241 -13.22 -4.37 13.90
N PRO A 242 -14.38 -4.87 14.36
CA PRO A 242 -14.90 -6.13 13.87
C PRO A 242 -15.30 -6.02 12.41
N ALA A 243 -15.09 -7.11 11.65
CA ALA A 243 -15.46 -7.22 10.24
C ALA A 243 -14.94 -6.03 9.38
N MET A 244 -13.70 -5.57 9.67
CA MET A 244 -13.14 -4.37 9.03
C MET A 244 -13.14 -4.46 7.50
N THR A 245 -12.78 -5.60 6.93
CA THR A 245 -12.77 -5.79 5.47
C THR A 245 -14.14 -5.51 4.84
N LEU A 246 -15.23 -5.97 5.47
CA LEU A 246 -16.58 -5.70 5.01
C LEU A 246 -16.93 -4.20 5.13
N LYS A 247 -16.55 -3.57 6.24
CA LYS A 247 -16.76 -2.12 6.43
C LYS A 247 -16.02 -1.29 5.39
N ILE A 248 -14.78 -1.64 5.06
CA ILE A 248 -13.99 -0.95 4.03
C ILE A 248 -14.68 -1.12 2.67
N LEU A 249 -15.08 -2.34 2.32
CA LEU A 249 -15.72 -2.62 1.04
C LEU A 249 -17.02 -1.83 0.88
N LEU A 250 -17.91 -1.88 1.87
CA LEU A 250 -19.16 -1.10 1.87
C LEU A 250 -18.86 0.42 1.83
N GLY A 251 -17.85 0.86 2.57
CA GLY A 251 -17.40 2.25 2.58
C GLY A 251 -16.97 2.74 1.20
N ILE A 252 -16.23 1.95 0.43
CA ILE A 252 -15.79 2.28 -0.93
C ILE A 252 -17.00 2.48 -1.85
N TYR A 253 -17.97 1.55 -1.87
CA TYR A 253 -19.17 1.69 -2.68
C TYR A 253 -20.01 2.89 -2.25
N TRP A 254 -20.12 3.15 -0.95
CA TRP A 254 -20.80 4.33 -0.43
C TRP A 254 -20.14 5.65 -0.89
N GLN A 255 -18.80 5.71 -0.84
CA GLN A 255 -18.08 6.89 -1.36
C GLN A 255 -18.22 7.02 -2.87
N ALA A 256 -18.16 5.93 -3.63
CA ALA A 256 -18.42 5.94 -5.08
C ALA A 256 -19.82 6.50 -5.40
N LEU A 257 -20.85 6.08 -4.67
CA LEU A 257 -22.22 6.61 -4.81
C LEU A 257 -22.27 8.13 -4.53
N LYS A 258 -21.59 8.61 -3.47
CA LYS A 258 -21.50 10.05 -3.19
C LYS A 258 -20.82 10.83 -4.31
N LEU A 259 -19.78 10.28 -4.94
CA LEU A 259 -19.10 10.91 -6.07
C LEU A 259 -20.01 10.99 -7.30
N LEU A 260 -20.80 9.94 -7.57
CA LEU A 260 -21.82 9.94 -8.63
C LEU A 260 -22.91 11.00 -8.38
N ILE A 261 -23.45 11.08 -7.16
CA ILE A 261 -24.45 12.10 -6.78
C ILE A 261 -23.87 13.51 -6.95
N LYS A 262 -22.59 13.72 -6.64
CA LYS A 262 -21.88 14.99 -6.85
C LYS A 262 -21.60 15.27 -8.33
N ARG A 263 -21.99 14.38 -9.26
CA ARG A 263 -21.73 14.48 -10.70
C ARG A 263 -20.24 14.70 -11.02
N ILE A 264 -19.36 13.97 -10.33
CA ILE A 264 -17.94 13.92 -10.68
C ILE A 264 -17.79 13.08 -11.95
N PRO A 265 -16.98 13.52 -12.94
CA PRO A 265 -16.81 12.79 -14.19
C PRO A 265 -16.43 11.33 -13.94
N PHE A 266 -17.14 10.42 -14.63
CA PHE A 266 -16.86 9.00 -14.64
C PHE A 266 -16.08 8.69 -15.93
N PHE A 267 -14.80 8.35 -15.78
CA PHE A 267 -13.96 7.87 -16.87
C PHE A 267 -14.14 6.36 -16.94
N GLY A 268 -14.80 5.81 -17.92
CA GLY A 268 -14.96 4.37 -18.08
C GLY A 268 -13.64 3.60 -17.90
N TYR A 269 -13.68 2.28 -18.00
CA TYR A 269 -12.48 1.45 -17.93
C TYR A 269 -11.48 1.82 -19.03
N GLN A 270 -10.29 2.25 -18.63
CA GLN A 270 -9.16 2.49 -19.53
C GLN A 270 -8.12 1.40 -19.26
N LYS A 271 -7.87 0.56 -20.27
CA LYS A 271 -6.87 -0.50 -20.17
C LYS A 271 -5.50 0.12 -19.87
N SER A 272 -4.81 -0.40 -18.86
CA SER A 272 -3.42 -0.01 -18.58
C SER A 272 -2.58 -0.19 -19.83
N GLN A 273 -1.78 0.81 -20.19
CA GLN A 273 -0.79 0.63 -21.23
C GLN A 273 0.28 -0.34 -20.69
N PRO A 274 0.72 -1.32 -21.52
CA PRO A 274 1.88 -2.11 -21.14
C PRO A 274 3.04 -1.15 -20.87
N THR A 275 3.76 -1.33 -19.79
CA THR A 275 5.09 -0.74 -19.63
C THR A 275 5.93 -1.33 -20.74
N GLU A 276 6.20 -0.57 -21.81
CA GLU A 276 7.21 -0.97 -22.78
C GLU A 276 8.53 -1.10 -22.03
N PRO A 277 9.22 -2.25 -22.14
CA PRO A 277 10.60 -2.32 -21.72
C PRO A 277 11.39 -1.37 -22.63
N LYS A 278 12.05 -0.39 -22.05
CA LYS A 278 13.05 0.43 -22.75
C LYS A 278 14.30 -0.39 -22.94
#